data_3400512818ea979801c99c5cad9ac08c
#
_entry.id   3400512818ea979801c99c5cad9ac08c
#
_cell.length_a   1.000
_cell.length_b   1.000
_cell.length_c   1.000
_cell.angle_alpha   90.00
_cell.angle_beta   90.00
_cell.angle_gamma   90.00
#
_symmetry.space_group_name_H-M   'P 1'
#
loop_
_entity.id
_entity.type
_entity.pdbx_description
1 polymer ?
#
loop_
_entity_poly.entity_id
_entity_poly.type
_entity_poly.pdbx_seq_one_letter_code
_entity_poly.pdbx_strand_id
1 'polypeptide(L)'
;MTGKQDQDYKEETGMKNPFTALFRARDKPQDSVSAAPLFYFGTSGAGKSVTAQTAIQLSTVYACVRVISETVASLPLGVYEATDQGNEKAQDHPLYRLLHDEPNAEMTSFVFREVMLAHLLLYGNSYSQIIRSGKNTVVGLYPLLPDHMDVDRDSKGNLTYTYTTSDGKTVVIKPQDILHIPGLGFDGVMGYSPIALEKNAIGLGIASEEYGSKFFSNGARPSGILTHPNTVKNPKAVRDSWNSAYGGSSNSNRVAILEEGMTFTPLSSPNNEAQFLETRKFQVDEICRIFRVPPHLVGNLEHATFSNIEHQSIDFAVHTIRPWLVRIEQSMNRALFTEQEKGRFYVQFNMDGLMRGDYKSRMEGYAIARQNGWMSANDIRALENQNPIPAEDGGDALLVNGNMILVTSAMQSRAEDATRSTTKTDNRKGG
;
A
#
# COMPACT_ATOMS: atom_id res chain seq x y z
N MET A 1 59.98 24.42 55.78
CA MET A 1 60.74 24.86 54.63
C MET A 1 60.12 24.16 53.42
N THR A 2 59.05 24.63 52.87
CA THR A 2 58.83 25.62 51.82
C THR A 2 59.38 25.17 50.49
N GLY A 3 58.53 24.82 49.62
CA GLY A 3 58.74 24.60 48.18
C GLY A 3 57.44 24.49 47.47
N LYS A 4 56.76 25.63 47.18
CA LYS A 4 55.67 25.74 46.24
C LYS A 4 56.22 25.61 44.83
N GLN A 5 55.65 24.80 44.02
CA GLN A 5 55.80 24.85 42.56
C GLN A 5 54.49 25.41 41.94
N ASP A 6 54.64 26.59 41.36
CA ASP A 6 53.68 27.21 40.53
C ASP A 6 53.62 26.41 39.20
N GLN A 7 52.43 25.92 38.83
CA GLN A 7 52.17 25.44 37.50
C GLN A 7 51.37 26.51 36.75
N ASP A 8 52.08 27.10 35.79
CA ASP A 8 51.52 28.02 34.78
C ASP A 8 50.36 27.39 33.99
N TYR A 9 49.19 27.93 34.14
CA TYR A 9 48.07 27.76 33.20
C TYR A 9 48.34 28.65 31.99
N LYS A 10 48.76 28.03 30.87
CA LYS A 10 48.65 28.67 29.54
C LYS A 10 47.23 28.44 29.03
N GLU A 11 46.41 29.47 29.13
CA GLU A 11 45.18 29.60 28.35
C GLU A 11 45.55 29.80 26.88
N GLU A 12 45.42 28.75 26.09
CA GLU A 12 45.35 28.89 24.63
C GLU A 12 43.93 29.38 24.24
N THR A 13 43.81 30.71 24.14
CA THR A 13 42.67 31.36 23.49
C THR A 13 42.76 31.15 21.98
N GLY A 14 42.48 29.93 21.51
CA GLY A 14 42.24 29.65 20.09
C GLY A 14 40.85 30.16 19.71
N MET A 15 40.81 31.30 19.02
CA MET A 15 39.59 31.75 18.36
C MET A 15 39.08 30.65 17.43
N LYS A 16 38.06 29.92 17.87
CA LYS A 16 37.36 28.94 17.03
C LYS A 16 36.64 29.71 15.91
N ASN A 17 37.13 29.53 14.70
CA ASN A 17 36.55 30.11 13.50
C ASN A 17 35.06 29.68 13.40
N PRO A 18 34.07 30.59 13.46
CA PRO A 18 32.67 30.24 13.48
C PRO A 18 32.22 29.50 12.20
N PHE A 19 33.01 29.55 11.13
CA PHE A 19 32.75 28.84 9.91
C PHE A 19 33.12 27.34 9.92
N THR A 20 33.99 26.89 10.83
CA THR A 20 34.32 25.45 10.99
C THR A 20 33.18 24.66 11.58
N ALA A 21 32.25 25.29 12.28
CA ALA A 21 31.04 24.62 12.78
C ALA A 21 30.01 24.30 11.68
N LEU A 22 30.06 25.03 10.55
CA LEU A 22 29.16 24.79 9.41
C LEU A 22 29.59 23.59 8.54
N PHE A 23 30.83 23.10 8.66
CA PHE A 23 31.38 21.99 7.89
C PHE A 23 31.68 20.75 8.73
N ARG A 24 31.21 20.68 9.99
CA ARG A 24 31.22 19.42 10.71
C ARG A 24 30.36 18.43 9.92
N ALA A 25 30.97 17.32 9.53
CA ALA A 25 30.23 16.17 9.06
C ALA A 25 29.03 15.99 10.00
N ARG A 26 27.81 15.99 9.44
CA ARG A 26 26.58 15.87 10.20
C ARG A 26 26.74 14.68 11.13
N ASP A 27 26.69 14.92 12.42
CA ASP A 27 26.65 13.84 13.38
C ASP A 27 25.49 12.95 13.01
N LYS A 28 25.75 11.65 12.88
CA LYS A 28 24.70 10.68 12.62
C LYS A 28 23.73 10.71 13.80
N PRO A 29 22.43 10.53 13.58
CA PRO A 29 21.47 10.48 14.67
C PRO A 29 21.91 9.41 15.67
N GLN A 30 21.97 9.76 16.94
CA GLN A 30 22.39 8.85 18.01
C GLN A 30 21.21 8.12 18.65
N ASP A 31 19.99 8.63 18.43
CA ASP A 31 18.82 8.06 19.05
C ASP A 31 18.39 6.76 18.35
N SER A 32 17.93 5.86 19.18
CA SER A 32 17.25 4.64 18.76
C SER A 32 16.14 4.97 17.79
N VAL A 33 16.03 4.16 16.76
CA VAL A 33 14.93 4.19 15.80
C VAL A 33 13.67 3.59 16.39
N SER A 34 13.76 3.03 17.60
CA SER A 34 12.62 2.36 18.19
C SER A 34 11.47 3.34 18.23
N ALA A 35 10.52 3.11 17.34
CA ALA A 35 9.23 3.72 17.45
C ALA A 35 8.80 3.55 18.89
N ALA A 36 8.63 4.67 19.57
CA ALA A 36 8.17 4.65 20.94
C ALA A 36 6.99 3.67 21.04
N PRO A 37 6.87 2.95 22.12
CA PRO A 37 5.92 1.85 22.35
C PRO A 37 4.44 2.24 22.31
N LEU A 38 4.08 3.24 21.54
CA LEU A 38 2.71 3.73 21.44
C LEU A 38 1.80 2.85 20.58
N PHE A 39 2.40 2.04 19.68
CA PHE A 39 1.62 1.31 18.68
C PHE A 39 2.06 -0.16 18.59
N TYR A 40 1.72 -0.93 19.63
CA TYR A 40 1.94 -2.38 19.65
C TYR A 40 0.67 -3.14 19.33
N PHE A 41 0.84 -4.30 18.76
CA PHE A 41 -0.17 -5.35 18.80
C PHE A 41 -0.58 -5.63 20.26
N GLY A 42 -1.77 -6.12 20.47
CA GLY A 42 -2.22 -6.46 21.80
C GLY A 42 -3.73 -6.38 21.97
N THR A 43 -4.18 -6.28 23.21
CA THR A 43 -5.59 -6.27 23.55
C THR A 43 -6.24 -4.94 23.15
N SER A 44 -7.34 -5.00 22.41
CA SER A 44 -8.20 -3.86 22.06
C SER A 44 -9.11 -3.47 23.23
N GLY A 45 -9.73 -2.28 23.14
CA GLY A 45 -10.78 -1.84 24.06
C GLY A 45 -12.00 -2.76 24.13
N ALA A 46 -12.23 -3.56 23.07
CA ALA A 46 -13.27 -4.61 23.06
C ALA A 46 -12.82 -5.94 23.69
N GLY A 47 -11.64 -5.99 24.34
CA GLY A 47 -11.10 -7.17 25.01
C GLY A 47 -10.57 -8.25 24.06
N LYS A 48 -10.34 -7.93 22.77
CA LYS A 48 -9.82 -8.88 21.78
C LYS A 48 -8.34 -8.68 21.55
N SER A 49 -7.59 -9.80 21.44
CA SER A 49 -6.19 -9.76 21.03
C SER A 49 -6.12 -9.48 19.53
N VAL A 50 -5.44 -8.38 19.18
CA VAL A 50 -5.24 -7.92 17.80
C VAL A 50 -3.78 -8.07 17.44
N THR A 51 -3.48 -8.98 16.53
CA THR A 51 -2.19 -9.23 15.90
C THR A 51 -2.39 -9.21 14.38
N ALA A 52 -1.32 -9.24 13.60
CA ALA A 52 -1.42 -9.40 12.15
C ALA A 52 -2.20 -10.68 11.78
N GLN A 53 -1.94 -11.79 12.52
CA GLN A 53 -2.57 -13.09 12.30
C GLN A 53 -4.06 -13.08 12.67
N THR A 54 -4.47 -12.42 13.75
CA THR A 54 -5.90 -12.34 14.13
C THR A 54 -6.65 -11.35 13.26
N ALA A 55 -6.00 -10.24 12.87
CA ALA A 55 -6.60 -9.24 12.01
C ALA A 55 -6.90 -9.74 10.60
N ILE A 56 -5.98 -10.53 10.00
CA ILE A 56 -6.16 -11.05 8.64
C ILE A 56 -7.30 -12.10 8.55
N GLN A 57 -7.73 -12.67 9.68
CA GLN A 57 -8.88 -13.56 9.73
C GLN A 57 -10.20 -12.82 9.57
N LEU A 58 -10.23 -11.51 9.81
CA LEU A 58 -11.39 -10.68 9.55
C LEU A 58 -11.54 -10.47 8.03
N SER A 59 -12.66 -10.91 7.47
CA SER A 59 -12.89 -10.96 6.01
C SER A 59 -12.61 -9.65 5.29
N THR A 60 -12.98 -8.51 5.89
CA THR A 60 -12.75 -7.17 5.32
C THR A 60 -11.28 -6.78 5.32
N VAL A 61 -10.52 -7.11 6.38
CA VAL A 61 -9.07 -6.88 6.42
C VAL A 61 -8.39 -7.71 5.34
N TYR A 62 -8.73 -9.01 5.26
CA TYR A 62 -8.22 -9.90 4.21
C TYR A 62 -8.49 -9.35 2.81
N ALA A 63 -9.73 -8.93 2.55
CA ALA A 63 -10.13 -8.36 1.25
C ALA A 63 -9.34 -7.10 0.91
N CYS A 64 -9.19 -6.16 1.86
CA CYS A 64 -8.42 -4.93 1.64
C CYS A 64 -6.93 -5.21 1.36
N VAL A 65 -6.30 -6.05 2.20
CA VAL A 65 -4.89 -6.44 2.01
C VAL A 65 -4.71 -7.11 0.65
N ARG A 66 -5.58 -8.04 0.31
CA ARG A 66 -5.56 -8.78 -0.95
C ARG A 66 -5.70 -7.85 -2.16
N VAL A 67 -6.71 -6.97 -2.17
CA VAL A 67 -6.95 -6.04 -3.29
C VAL A 67 -5.74 -5.15 -3.55
N ILE A 68 -5.12 -4.57 -2.51
CA ILE A 68 -3.94 -3.72 -2.67
C ILE A 68 -2.74 -4.54 -3.15
N SER A 69 -2.48 -5.68 -2.50
CA SER A 69 -1.31 -6.51 -2.81
C SER A 69 -1.35 -7.08 -4.21
N GLU A 70 -2.49 -7.67 -4.63
CA GLU A 70 -2.68 -8.21 -5.97
C GLU A 70 -2.64 -7.10 -7.05
N THR A 71 -3.22 -5.93 -6.77
CA THR A 71 -3.18 -4.80 -7.71
C THR A 71 -1.74 -4.37 -7.97
N VAL A 72 -0.95 -4.13 -6.93
CA VAL A 72 0.46 -3.74 -7.10
C VAL A 72 1.29 -4.87 -7.70
N ALA A 73 1.07 -6.10 -7.27
CA ALA A 73 1.80 -7.27 -7.78
C ALA A 73 1.56 -7.51 -9.28
N SER A 74 0.37 -7.17 -9.79
CA SER A 74 0.00 -7.32 -11.21
C SER A 74 0.62 -6.25 -12.11
N LEU A 75 1.07 -5.11 -11.56
CA LEU A 75 1.67 -4.04 -12.38
C LEU A 75 3.05 -4.45 -12.89
N PRO A 76 3.36 -4.22 -14.17
CA PRO A 76 4.69 -4.46 -14.70
C PRO A 76 5.73 -3.58 -13.99
N LEU A 77 6.79 -4.21 -13.47
CA LEU A 77 7.93 -3.55 -12.88
C LEU A 77 9.13 -3.75 -13.78
N GLY A 78 9.79 -2.66 -14.20
CA GLY A 78 10.94 -2.71 -15.09
C GLY A 78 12.11 -1.90 -14.58
N VAL A 79 13.28 -2.20 -15.12
CA VAL A 79 14.48 -1.38 -15.00
C VAL A 79 14.60 -0.52 -16.26
N TYR A 80 14.86 0.76 -16.05
CA TYR A 80 14.99 1.76 -17.10
C TYR A 80 16.35 2.44 -17.02
N GLU A 81 16.85 2.84 -18.18
CA GLU A 81 18.03 3.69 -18.33
C GLU A 81 17.59 5.10 -18.76
N ALA A 82 18.07 6.11 -18.05
CA ALA A 82 17.88 7.50 -18.45
C ALA A 82 18.92 7.85 -19.51
N THR A 83 18.49 8.13 -20.74
CA THR A 83 19.32 8.53 -21.87
C THR A 83 19.01 9.98 -22.28
N ASP A 84 19.88 10.59 -23.08
CA ASP A 84 19.63 11.95 -23.62
C ASP A 84 18.40 12.00 -24.56
N GLN A 85 17.94 10.86 -25.04
CA GLN A 85 16.77 10.73 -25.93
C GLN A 85 15.49 10.34 -25.20
N GLY A 86 15.57 10.08 -23.90
CA GLY A 86 14.44 9.64 -23.07
C GLY A 86 14.76 8.43 -22.20
N ASN A 87 13.74 7.78 -21.72
CA ASN A 87 13.87 6.62 -20.84
C ASN A 87 13.71 5.32 -21.64
N GLU A 88 14.69 4.44 -21.59
CA GLU A 88 14.68 3.18 -22.31
C GLU A 88 14.64 1.99 -21.33
N LYS A 89 13.95 0.90 -21.70
CA LYS A 89 13.93 -0.32 -20.89
C LYS A 89 15.31 -1.00 -20.95
N ALA A 90 15.95 -1.13 -19.81
CA ALA A 90 17.26 -1.78 -19.66
C ALA A 90 17.09 -3.30 -19.46
N GLN A 91 16.66 -4.03 -20.50
CA GLN A 91 16.38 -5.47 -20.42
C GLN A 91 17.65 -6.31 -20.18
N ASP A 92 18.80 -5.83 -20.60
CA ASP A 92 20.10 -6.48 -20.39
C ASP A 92 20.67 -6.26 -18.98
N HIS A 93 20.07 -5.39 -18.19
CA HIS A 93 20.50 -5.13 -16.81
C HIS A 93 20.20 -6.35 -15.91
N PRO A 94 21.14 -6.81 -15.07
CA PRO A 94 20.93 -8.00 -14.23
C PRO A 94 19.69 -7.95 -13.33
N LEU A 95 19.33 -6.75 -12.85
CA LEU A 95 18.12 -6.55 -12.04
C LEU A 95 16.83 -6.70 -12.84
N TYR A 96 16.84 -6.57 -14.16
CA TYR A 96 15.62 -6.65 -14.96
C TYR A 96 14.92 -7.99 -14.75
N ARG A 97 15.65 -9.11 -14.97
CA ARG A 97 15.09 -10.45 -14.78
C ARG A 97 14.62 -10.68 -13.33
N LEU A 98 15.40 -10.23 -12.34
CA LEU A 98 15.05 -10.41 -10.93
C LEU A 98 13.74 -9.70 -10.55
N LEU A 99 13.54 -8.49 -11.07
CA LEU A 99 12.36 -7.69 -10.71
C LEU A 99 11.14 -7.99 -11.58
N HIS A 100 11.38 -8.38 -12.83
CA HIS A 100 10.33 -8.66 -13.80
C HIS A 100 9.83 -10.11 -13.72
N ASP A 101 10.72 -11.10 -13.64
CA ASP A 101 10.37 -12.51 -13.76
C ASP A 101 10.48 -13.23 -12.40
N GLU A 102 11.69 -13.42 -11.88
CA GLU A 102 12.01 -14.28 -10.75
C GLU A 102 13.02 -13.63 -9.81
N PRO A 103 12.61 -13.10 -8.65
CA PRO A 103 13.52 -12.51 -7.66
C PRO A 103 14.45 -13.55 -7.01
N ASN A 104 14.05 -14.80 -6.99
CA ASN A 104 14.80 -15.94 -6.47
C ASN A 104 14.23 -17.26 -7.06
N ALA A 105 14.85 -18.39 -6.72
CA ALA A 105 14.46 -19.71 -7.24
C ALA A 105 13.14 -20.26 -6.65
N GLU A 106 12.54 -19.60 -5.66
CA GLU A 106 11.39 -20.13 -4.90
C GLU A 106 10.07 -19.45 -5.28
N MET A 107 10.13 -18.26 -5.86
CA MET A 107 8.91 -17.48 -6.11
C MET A 107 9.01 -16.61 -7.37
N THR A 108 7.86 -16.35 -7.97
CA THR A 108 7.73 -15.40 -9.07
C THR A 108 7.78 -13.96 -8.56
N SER A 109 8.06 -13.02 -9.44
CA SER A 109 8.04 -11.59 -9.16
C SER A 109 6.66 -11.11 -8.65
N PHE A 110 5.56 -11.71 -9.13
CA PHE A 110 4.22 -11.44 -8.62
C PHE A 110 4.10 -11.79 -7.12
N VAL A 111 4.43 -13.03 -6.75
CA VAL A 111 4.34 -13.51 -5.36
C VAL A 111 5.25 -12.69 -4.44
N PHE A 112 6.45 -12.34 -4.89
CA PHE A 112 7.37 -11.50 -4.13
C PHE A 112 6.77 -10.14 -3.80
N ARG A 113 6.17 -9.47 -4.78
CA ARG A 113 5.54 -8.17 -4.58
C ARG A 113 4.28 -8.26 -3.72
N GLU A 114 3.48 -9.32 -3.90
CA GLU A 114 2.30 -9.58 -3.07
C GLU A 114 2.69 -9.75 -1.59
N VAL A 115 3.69 -10.58 -1.28
CA VAL A 115 4.22 -10.77 0.09
C VAL A 115 4.77 -9.46 0.65
N MET A 116 5.54 -8.72 -0.14
CA MET A 116 6.10 -7.42 0.26
C MET A 116 5.00 -6.43 0.68
N LEU A 117 3.91 -6.34 -0.10
CA LEU A 117 2.77 -5.48 0.23
C LEU A 117 1.99 -6.00 1.45
N ALA A 118 1.77 -7.31 1.56
CA ALA A 118 1.13 -7.90 2.73
C ALA A 118 1.90 -7.56 4.01
N HIS A 119 3.24 -7.64 3.99
CA HIS A 119 4.09 -7.22 5.11
C HIS A 119 3.91 -5.74 5.45
N LEU A 120 3.91 -4.86 4.45
CA LEU A 120 3.70 -3.42 4.65
C LEU A 120 2.34 -3.12 5.27
N LEU A 121 1.28 -3.75 4.77
CA LEU A 121 -0.10 -3.50 5.19
C LEU A 121 -0.41 -4.11 6.57
N LEU A 122 0.25 -5.19 6.95
CA LEU A 122 0.02 -5.85 8.24
C LEU A 122 0.98 -5.37 9.32
N TYR A 123 2.27 -5.24 8.99
CA TYR A 123 3.33 -4.94 9.96
C TYR A 123 3.89 -3.51 9.84
N GLY A 124 3.56 -2.81 8.77
CA GLY A 124 4.07 -1.46 8.53
C GLY A 124 5.49 -1.40 7.94
N ASN A 125 6.17 -2.52 7.82
CA ASN A 125 7.51 -2.62 7.24
C ASN A 125 7.60 -3.87 6.38
N SER A 126 8.38 -3.80 5.31
CA SER A 126 8.77 -4.98 4.52
C SER A 126 10.28 -5.06 4.43
N TYR A 127 10.80 -6.26 4.63
CA TYR A 127 12.23 -6.55 4.59
C TYR A 127 12.50 -7.67 3.58
N SER A 128 13.55 -7.49 2.78
CA SER A 128 14.05 -8.57 1.93
C SER A 128 15.58 -8.61 2.00
N GLN A 129 16.13 -9.79 2.17
CA GLN A 129 17.57 -9.98 2.10
C GLN A 129 18.03 -9.87 0.65
N ILE A 130 19.07 -9.08 0.42
CA ILE A 130 19.72 -8.91 -0.88
C ILE A 130 20.89 -9.86 -0.93
N ILE A 131 20.86 -10.82 -1.85
CA ILE A 131 21.96 -11.72 -2.11
C ILE A 131 22.80 -11.13 -3.24
N ARG A 132 24.12 -10.96 -3.00
CA ARG A 132 25.06 -10.39 -3.96
C ARG A 132 26.11 -11.41 -4.35
N SER A 133 26.52 -11.38 -5.62
CA SER A 133 27.69 -12.12 -6.12
C SER A 133 28.99 -11.45 -5.71
N GLY A 134 30.14 -12.12 -5.95
CA GLY A 134 31.47 -11.57 -5.66
C GLY A 134 31.80 -10.25 -6.37
N LYS A 135 31.05 -9.88 -7.41
CA LYS A 135 31.15 -8.60 -8.13
C LYS A 135 30.17 -7.53 -7.62
N ASN A 136 29.57 -7.75 -6.44
CA ASN A 136 28.55 -6.89 -5.85
C ASN A 136 27.24 -6.80 -6.65
N THR A 137 27.03 -7.63 -7.66
CA THR A 137 25.80 -7.70 -8.44
C THR A 137 24.74 -8.42 -7.63
N VAL A 138 23.52 -7.87 -7.59
CA VAL A 138 22.37 -8.52 -6.94
C VAL A 138 21.98 -9.76 -7.76
N VAL A 139 21.89 -10.90 -7.10
CA VAL A 139 21.55 -12.20 -7.71
C VAL A 139 20.30 -12.84 -7.10
N GLY A 140 19.75 -12.25 -6.06
CA GLY A 140 18.50 -12.73 -5.44
C GLY A 140 17.96 -11.80 -4.39
N LEU A 141 16.64 -11.86 -4.20
CA LEU A 141 15.89 -11.14 -3.17
C LEU A 141 14.99 -12.13 -2.43
N TYR A 142 15.14 -12.24 -1.12
CA TYR A 142 14.37 -13.17 -0.28
C TYR A 142 13.60 -12.37 0.78
N PRO A 143 12.24 -12.46 0.82
CA PRO A 143 11.46 -11.80 1.86
C PRO A 143 11.80 -12.34 3.24
N LEU A 144 11.86 -11.44 4.23
CA LEU A 144 12.05 -11.78 5.63
C LEU A 144 10.80 -11.40 6.42
N LEU A 145 10.42 -12.23 7.40
CA LEU A 145 9.26 -11.97 8.25
C LEU A 145 9.47 -10.74 9.13
N PRO A 146 8.59 -9.72 9.07
CA PRO A 146 8.80 -8.48 9.81
C PRO A 146 8.76 -8.63 11.34
N ASP A 147 7.99 -9.59 11.86
CA ASP A 147 7.90 -9.89 13.30
C ASP A 147 9.14 -10.58 13.85
N HIS A 148 10.04 -11.05 12.99
CA HIS A 148 11.34 -11.61 13.33
C HIS A 148 12.50 -10.61 13.16
N MET A 149 12.20 -9.39 12.72
CA MET A 149 13.21 -8.36 12.43
C MET A 149 13.22 -7.29 13.52
N ASP A 150 14.39 -7.06 14.08
CA ASP A 150 14.66 -5.93 14.97
C ASP A 150 15.60 -4.95 14.28
N VAL A 151 15.26 -3.65 14.34
CA VAL A 151 16.01 -2.57 13.71
C VAL A 151 16.41 -1.56 14.77
N ASP A 152 17.72 -1.37 14.93
CA ASP A 152 18.27 -0.46 15.92
C ASP A 152 19.48 0.30 15.32
N ARG A 153 20.13 1.11 16.12
CA ARG A 153 21.38 1.81 15.78
C ARG A 153 22.54 1.29 16.63
N ASP A 154 23.68 1.09 15.99
CA ASP A 154 24.93 0.80 16.69
C ASP A 154 25.43 2.05 17.43
N SER A 155 26.48 1.87 18.25
CA SER A 155 27.14 2.95 19.01
C SER A 155 27.69 4.08 18.11
N LYS A 156 27.79 3.88 16.80
CA LYS A 156 28.23 4.86 15.80
C LYS A 156 27.06 5.51 15.06
N GLY A 157 25.80 5.19 15.44
CA GLY A 157 24.59 5.69 14.82
C GLY A 157 24.25 5.04 13.46
N ASN A 158 24.90 3.93 13.06
CA ASN A 158 24.51 3.20 11.86
C ASN A 158 23.34 2.28 12.17
N LEU A 159 22.43 2.13 11.20
CA LEU A 159 21.35 1.16 11.30
C LEU A 159 21.91 -0.27 11.33
N THR A 160 21.35 -1.08 12.21
CA THR A 160 21.61 -2.52 12.31
C THR A 160 20.29 -3.28 12.18
N TYR A 161 20.33 -4.38 11.49
CA TYR A 161 19.17 -5.25 11.26
C TYR A 161 19.49 -6.61 11.85
N THR A 162 18.71 -7.01 12.83
CA THR A 162 18.89 -8.27 13.55
C THR A 162 17.68 -9.17 13.25
N TYR A 163 17.93 -10.25 12.53
CA TYR A 163 16.88 -11.21 12.17
C TYR A 163 16.97 -12.46 13.05
N THR A 164 15.86 -12.84 13.65
CA THR A 164 15.74 -14.09 14.42
C THR A 164 15.16 -15.18 13.52
N THR A 165 15.95 -16.19 13.24
CA THR A 165 15.54 -17.34 12.40
C THR A 165 14.57 -18.25 13.16
N SER A 166 13.87 -19.12 12.43
CA SER A 166 12.90 -20.05 13.02
C SER A 166 13.48 -21.05 14.04
N ASP A 167 14.80 -21.30 13.97
CA ASP A 167 15.54 -22.12 14.96
C ASP A 167 16.07 -21.29 16.16
N GLY A 168 15.66 -20.01 16.25
CA GLY A 168 16.00 -19.14 17.36
C GLY A 168 17.39 -18.49 17.30
N LYS A 169 18.13 -18.67 16.19
CA LYS A 169 19.42 -18.02 15.99
C LYS A 169 19.23 -16.59 15.53
N THR A 170 20.11 -15.71 15.96
CA THR A 170 20.13 -14.31 15.58
C THR A 170 21.19 -14.06 14.53
N VAL A 171 20.80 -13.42 13.43
CA VAL A 171 21.69 -13.04 12.33
C VAL A 171 21.65 -11.54 12.15
N VAL A 172 22.82 -10.89 12.20
CA VAL A 172 22.94 -9.46 11.90
C VAL A 172 23.14 -9.29 10.39
N ILE A 173 22.21 -8.58 9.75
CA ILE A 173 22.28 -8.27 8.32
C ILE A 173 22.79 -6.84 8.15
N LYS A 174 23.76 -6.66 7.26
CA LYS A 174 24.30 -5.33 6.98
C LYS A 174 23.27 -4.47 6.24
N PRO A 175 23.22 -3.13 6.47
CA PRO A 175 22.29 -2.24 5.80
C PRO A 175 22.33 -2.29 4.25
N GLN A 176 23.47 -2.64 3.69
CA GLN A 176 23.63 -2.76 2.23
C GLN A 176 23.07 -4.08 1.65
N ASP A 177 22.85 -5.07 2.54
CA ASP A 177 22.37 -6.40 2.14
C ASP A 177 20.91 -6.61 2.52
N ILE A 178 20.18 -5.51 2.78
CA ILE A 178 18.75 -5.53 3.07
C ILE A 178 18.01 -4.47 2.26
N LEU A 179 16.90 -4.87 1.66
CA LEU A 179 15.90 -3.98 1.13
C LEU A 179 14.86 -3.77 2.22
N HIS A 180 14.90 -2.63 2.87
CA HIS A 180 13.90 -2.20 3.85
C HIS A 180 13.00 -1.15 3.23
N ILE A 181 11.69 -1.43 3.23
CA ILE A 181 10.64 -0.53 2.77
C ILE A 181 9.76 -0.21 3.97
N PRO A 182 9.89 1.00 4.56
CA PRO A 182 9.03 1.41 5.67
C PRO A 182 7.70 1.94 5.17
N GLY A 183 6.62 1.69 5.91
CA GLY A 183 5.32 2.33 5.75
C GLY A 183 5.30 3.77 6.28
N LEU A 184 4.13 4.24 6.70
CA LEU A 184 4.00 5.51 7.40
C LEU A 184 4.62 5.39 8.80
N GLY A 185 5.55 6.27 9.15
CA GLY A 185 6.23 6.33 10.44
C GLY A 185 6.58 7.77 10.82
N PHE A 186 7.05 8.00 12.05
CA PHE A 186 7.41 9.35 12.52
C PHE A 186 8.90 9.65 12.39
N ASP A 187 9.74 8.63 12.41
CA ASP A 187 11.20 8.77 12.36
C ASP A 187 11.80 8.65 10.95
N GLY A 188 10.98 8.29 9.97
CA GLY A 188 11.40 8.08 8.58
C GLY A 188 12.20 6.80 8.35
N VAL A 189 12.35 5.94 9.35
CA VAL A 189 13.06 4.65 9.28
C VAL A 189 12.11 3.50 9.53
N MET A 190 11.32 3.56 10.61
CA MET A 190 10.34 2.53 10.94
C MET A 190 8.93 2.96 10.58
N GLY A 191 8.23 2.09 9.83
CA GLY A 191 6.80 2.22 9.57
C GLY A 191 5.99 1.59 10.69
N TYR A 192 4.87 2.22 11.04
CA TYR A 192 3.92 1.66 12.00
C TYR A 192 2.96 0.68 11.32
N SER A 193 2.64 -0.40 12.02
CA SER A 193 1.61 -1.33 11.58
C SER A 193 0.24 -0.64 11.57
N PRO A 194 -0.47 -0.57 10.44
CA PRO A 194 -1.85 -0.08 10.41
C PRO A 194 -2.76 -0.88 11.34
N ILE A 195 -2.50 -2.19 11.49
CA ILE A 195 -3.25 -3.09 12.39
C ILE A 195 -3.05 -2.68 13.86
N ALA A 196 -1.81 -2.39 14.25
CA ALA A 196 -1.50 -1.98 15.62
C ALA A 196 -2.02 -0.57 15.95
N LEU A 197 -1.96 0.35 14.98
CA LEU A 197 -2.52 1.71 15.11
C LEU A 197 -4.04 1.65 15.33
N GLU A 198 -4.74 0.88 14.52
CA GLU A 198 -6.19 0.81 14.50
C GLU A 198 -6.74 -0.44 15.23
N LYS A 199 -5.99 -0.95 16.23
CA LYS A 199 -6.34 -2.16 16.95
C LYS A 199 -7.73 -2.11 17.61
N ASN A 200 -8.23 -0.93 17.97
CA ASN A 200 -9.55 -0.80 18.59
C ASN A 200 -10.67 -1.01 17.56
N ALA A 201 -10.56 -0.42 16.37
CA ALA A 201 -11.51 -0.62 15.28
C ALA A 201 -11.52 -2.09 14.82
N ILE A 202 -10.34 -2.66 14.60
CA ILE A 202 -10.19 -4.06 14.18
C ILE A 202 -10.69 -5.01 15.28
N GLY A 203 -10.35 -4.74 16.54
CA GLY A 203 -10.80 -5.52 17.69
C GLY A 203 -12.33 -5.48 17.89
N LEU A 204 -12.96 -4.36 17.59
CA LEU A 204 -14.43 -4.26 17.57
C LEU A 204 -15.02 -5.11 16.45
N GLY A 205 -14.41 -5.12 15.27
CA GLY A 205 -14.79 -6.00 14.16
C GLY A 205 -14.75 -7.48 14.55
N ILE A 206 -13.63 -7.91 15.16
CA ILE A 206 -13.46 -9.29 15.67
C ILE A 206 -14.51 -9.63 16.73
N ALA A 207 -14.76 -8.71 17.68
CA ALA A 207 -15.77 -8.91 18.72
C ALA A 207 -17.20 -9.03 18.15
N SER A 208 -17.51 -8.21 17.13
CA SER A 208 -18.81 -8.25 16.44
C SER A 208 -19.01 -9.55 15.68
N GLU A 209 -17.98 -10.07 15.02
CA GLU A 209 -18.04 -11.35 14.32
C GLU A 209 -18.21 -12.53 15.28
N GLU A 210 -17.49 -12.51 16.40
CA GLU A 210 -17.65 -13.52 17.45
C GLU A 210 -19.03 -13.46 18.10
N TYR A 211 -19.55 -12.26 18.35
CA TYR A 211 -20.91 -12.09 18.87
C TYR A 211 -21.95 -12.68 17.91
N GLY A 212 -21.85 -12.36 16.61
CA GLY A 212 -22.73 -12.93 15.60
C GLY A 212 -22.64 -14.45 15.52
N SER A 213 -21.41 -14.99 15.54
CA SER A 213 -21.21 -16.43 15.55
C SER A 213 -21.85 -17.10 16.76
N LYS A 214 -21.68 -16.55 17.97
CA LYS A 214 -22.34 -17.06 19.19
C LYS A 214 -23.85 -16.94 19.13
N PHE A 215 -24.37 -15.82 18.61
CA PHE A 215 -25.81 -15.61 18.47
C PHE A 215 -26.44 -16.66 17.56
N PHE A 216 -25.85 -16.91 16.39
CA PHE A 216 -26.34 -17.93 15.46
C PHE A 216 -26.11 -19.36 15.97
N SER A 217 -24.99 -19.63 16.62
CA SER A 217 -24.73 -20.96 17.18
C SER A 217 -25.71 -21.33 18.29
N ASN A 218 -26.26 -20.33 19.00
CA ASN A 218 -27.32 -20.53 20.01
C ASN A 218 -28.73 -20.54 19.40
N GLY A 219 -28.87 -20.69 18.07
CA GLY A 219 -30.15 -20.77 17.38
C GLY A 219 -30.85 -19.45 17.18
N ALA A 220 -30.10 -18.32 17.16
CA ALA A 220 -30.60 -16.97 17.00
C ALA A 220 -31.69 -16.60 18.03
N ARG A 221 -31.62 -17.20 19.22
CA ARG A 221 -32.56 -16.90 20.31
C ARG A 221 -31.93 -15.89 21.25
N PRO A 222 -32.70 -14.83 21.62
CA PRO A 222 -32.25 -13.89 22.63
C PRO A 222 -32.08 -14.60 23.98
N SER A 223 -31.11 -14.12 24.76
CA SER A 223 -30.99 -14.49 26.16
C SER A 223 -32.30 -14.13 26.89
N GLY A 224 -32.74 -14.98 27.75
CA GLY A 224 -34.00 -14.76 28.48
C GLY A 224 -33.94 -15.26 29.90
N ILE A 225 -34.94 -14.87 30.67
CA ILE A 225 -35.18 -15.36 32.02
C ILE A 225 -36.29 -16.41 31.94
N LEU A 226 -35.99 -17.61 32.40
CA LEU A 226 -37.00 -18.62 32.64
C LEU A 226 -37.44 -18.52 34.10
N THR A 227 -38.69 -18.09 34.32
CA THR A 227 -39.25 -17.98 35.66
C THR A 227 -40.17 -19.14 35.96
N HIS A 228 -40.15 -19.61 37.22
CA HIS A 228 -41.02 -20.65 37.74
C HIS A 228 -41.77 -20.12 38.95
N PRO A 229 -43.07 -20.38 39.11
CA PRO A 229 -43.87 -19.84 40.23
C PRO A 229 -43.41 -20.37 41.60
N ASN A 230 -42.78 -21.53 41.65
CA ASN A 230 -42.24 -22.14 42.88
C ASN A 230 -40.71 -22.20 42.83
N THR A 231 -40.07 -22.56 43.95
CA THR A 231 -38.62 -22.75 44.06
C THR A 231 -38.15 -23.94 43.25
N VAL A 232 -37.24 -23.72 42.32
CA VAL A 232 -36.62 -24.75 41.51
C VAL A 232 -35.54 -25.46 42.34
N LYS A 233 -35.70 -26.74 42.61
CA LYS A 233 -34.72 -27.52 43.40
C LYS A 233 -33.38 -27.67 42.74
N ASN A 234 -33.34 -27.75 41.42
CA ASN A 234 -32.08 -27.86 40.64
C ASN A 234 -32.10 -26.94 39.42
N PRO A 235 -31.76 -25.65 39.58
CA PRO A 235 -31.73 -24.71 38.48
C PRO A 235 -30.77 -25.08 37.36
N LYS A 236 -29.66 -25.81 37.70
CA LYS A 236 -28.68 -26.24 36.70
C LYS A 236 -29.29 -27.29 35.75
N ALA A 237 -29.97 -28.28 36.29
CA ALA A 237 -30.62 -29.33 35.48
C ALA A 237 -31.67 -28.74 34.53
N VAL A 238 -32.49 -27.79 34.99
CA VAL A 238 -33.48 -27.10 34.17
C VAL A 238 -32.81 -26.31 33.03
N ARG A 239 -31.74 -25.57 33.32
CA ARG A 239 -30.97 -24.85 32.32
C ARG A 239 -30.32 -25.79 31.30
N ASP A 240 -29.72 -26.87 31.76
CA ASP A 240 -29.03 -27.84 30.89
C ASP A 240 -30.03 -28.59 29.98
N SER A 241 -31.22 -28.95 30.51
CA SER A 241 -32.34 -29.51 29.75
C SER A 241 -32.86 -28.48 28.69
N TRP A 242 -33.03 -27.23 29.08
CA TRP A 242 -33.44 -26.15 28.17
C TRP A 242 -32.44 -25.99 27.03
N ASN A 243 -31.15 -25.86 27.36
CA ASN A 243 -30.09 -25.71 26.35
C ASN A 243 -29.98 -26.94 25.43
N SER A 244 -30.16 -28.13 25.94
CA SER A 244 -30.14 -29.38 25.15
C SER A 244 -31.32 -29.47 24.19
N ALA A 245 -32.51 -29.03 24.63
CA ALA A 245 -33.73 -29.11 23.83
C ALA A 245 -33.85 -28.00 22.80
N TYR A 246 -33.35 -26.78 23.11
CA TYR A 246 -33.61 -25.58 22.36
C TYR A 246 -32.36 -24.81 21.98
N GLY A 247 -31.16 -25.16 22.44
CA GLY A 247 -29.89 -24.60 22.07
C GLY A 247 -29.38 -25.15 20.74
N GLY A 248 -28.52 -24.35 20.04
CA GLY A 248 -27.88 -24.74 18.78
C GLY A 248 -28.71 -24.46 17.53
N SER A 249 -28.00 -24.28 16.40
CA SER A 249 -28.61 -23.93 15.11
C SER A 249 -29.57 -24.99 14.56
N SER A 250 -29.35 -26.25 14.87
CA SER A 250 -30.23 -27.39 14.48
C SER A 250 -31.56 -27.41 15.22
N ASN A 251 -31.68 -26.70 16.34
CA ASN A 251 -32.89 -26.62 17.14
C ASN A 251 -33.62 -25.24 16.96
N SER A 252 -33.20 -24.45 16.00
CA SER A 252 -33.84 -23.17 15.65
C SER A 252 -35.30 -23.43 15.26
N ASN A 253 -36.20 -22.55 15.66
CA ASN A 253 -37.64 -22.59 15.37
C ASN A 253 -38.44 -23.76 16.00
N ARG A 254 -37.90 -24.49 16.95
CA ARG A 254 -38.69 -25.48 17.73
C ARG A 254 -39.62 -24.74 18.67
N VAL A 255 -40.86 -25.23 18.76
CA VAL A 255 -41.85 -24.75 19.73
C VAL A 255 -41.41 -25.20 21.14
N ALA A 256 -41.28 -24.22 22.05
CA ALA A 256 -40.99 -24.52 23.44
C ALA A 256 -42.30 -24.78 24.19
N ILE A 257 -42.41 -25.93 24.88
CA ILE A 257 -43.48 -26.26 25.78
C ILE A 257 -42.98 -25.99 27.20
N LEU A 258 -43.64 -25.08 27.91
CA LEU A 258 -43.30 -24.72 29.28
C LEU A 258 -44.31 -25.38 30.19
N GLU A 259 -43.82 -26.18 31.13
CA GLU A 259 -44.63 -26.91 32.10
C GLU A 259 -44.71 -26.17 33.43
N GLU A 260 -45.64 -26.56 34.29
CA GLU A 260 -45.80 -26.10 35.69
C GLU A 260 -45.85 -24.56 35.86
N GLY A 261 -46.41 -23.84 34.88
CA GLY A 261 -46.56 -22.36 34.95
C GLY A 261 -45.26 -21.59 34.74
N MET A 262 -44.23 -22.21 34.19
CA MET A 262 -42.99 -21.53 33.77
C MET A 262 -43.30 -20.46 32.69
N THR A 263 -42.61 -19.33 32.76
CA THR A 263 -42.68 -18.30 31.74
C THR A 263 -41.26 -17.95 31.23
N PHE A 264 -41.13 -17.71 29.94
CA PHE A 264 -39.90 -17.25 29.34
C PHE A 264 -40.04 -15.77 28.94
N THR A 265 -39.18 -14.93 29.49
CA THR A 265 -39.11 -13.52 29.15
C THR A 265 -37.80 -13.22 28.44
N PRO A 266 -37.80 -12.85 27.15
CA PRO A 266 -36.57 -12.48 26.45
C PRO A 266 -35.98 -11.19 27.02
N LEU A 267 -34.66 -11.16 27.21
CA LEU A 267 -33.91 -9.99 27.70
C LEU A 267 -33.50 -9.02 26.58
N SER A 268 -33.59 -9.44 25.32
CA SER A 268 -33.23 -8.61 24.18
C SER A 268 -34.47 -8.02 23.53
N SER A 269 -34.33 -6.77 23.06
CA SER A 269 -35.36 -6.13 22.25
C SER A 269 -35.12 -6.40 20.75
N PRO A 270 -36.15 -6.46 19.90
CA PRO A 270 -36.05 -6.64 18.45
C PRO A 270 -35.13 -5.61 17.75
N ASN A 271 -34.93 -4.44 18.36
CA ASN A 271 -34.06 -3.38 17.83
C ASN A 271 -32.55 -3.80 17.82
N ASN A 272 -32.15 -4.75 18.64
CA ASN A 272 -30.73 -5.15 18.72
C ASN A 272 -30.23 -5.83 17.45
N GLU A 273 -31.08 -6.51 16.71
CA GLU A 273 -30.70 -7.20 15.47
C GLU A 273 -30.42 -6.23 14.33
N ALA A 274 -31.29 -5.22 14.16
CA ALA A 274 -31.09 -4.18 13.15
C ALA A 274 -29.83 -3.35 13.44
N GLN A 275 -29.63 -2.96 14.71
CA GLN A 275 -28.43 -2.22 15.14
C GLN A 275 -27.14 -3.06 14.99
N PHE A 276 -27.21 -4.36 15.20
CA PHE A 276 -26.07 -5.25 14.97
C PHE A 276 -25.67 -5.31 13.49
N LEU A 277 -26.64 -5.41 12.58
CA LEU A 277 -26.36 -5.38 11.14
C LEU A 277 -25.78 -4.04 10.70
N GLU A 278 -26.32 -2.92 11.19
CA GLU A 278 -25.77 -1.59 10.93
C GLU A 278 -24.33 -1.44 11.45
N THR A 279 -24.06 -1.95 12.65
CA THR A 279 -22.72 -1.95 13.24
C THR A 279 -21.74 -2.76 12.36
N ARG A 280 -22.15 -3.92 11.85
CA ARG A 280 -21.29 -4.71 10.94
C ARG A 280 -21.02 -3.97 9.64
N LYS A 281 -21.99 -3.31 9.05
CA LYS A 281 -21.81 -2.49 7.85
C LYS A 281 -20.83 -1.35 8.10
N PHE A 282 -21.02 -0.62 9.19
CA PHE A 282 -20.13 0.45 9.60
C PHE A 282 -18.68 -0.06 9.78
N GLN A 283 -18.49 -1.25 10.37
CA GLN A 283 -17.16 -1.84 10.52
C GLN A 283 -16.48 -2.16 9.18
N VAL A 284 -17.23 -2.61 8.18
CA VAL A 284 -16.69 -2.80 6.82
C VAL A 284 -16.17 -1.47 6.27
N ASP A 285 -16.95 -0.40 6.36
CA ASP A 285 -16.57 0.91 5.83
C ASP A 285 -15.39 1.52 6.61
N GLU A 286 -15.32 1.29 7.91
CA GLU A 286 -14.22 1.75 8.76
C GLU A 286 -12.91 1.04 8.40
N ILE A 287 -12.92 -0.27 8.21
CA ILE A 287 -11.75 -1.03 7.78
C ILE A 287 -11.32 -0.61 6.35
N CYS A 288 -12.27 -0.43 5.44
CA CYS A 288 -12.00 0.09 4.10
C CYS A 288 -11.30 1.46 4.16
N ARG A 289 -11.70 2.33 5.08
CA ARG A 289 -11.09 3.65 5.31
C ARG A 289 -9.65 3.55 5.82
N ILE A 290 -9.35 2.61 6.73
CA ILE A 290 -7.99 2.35 7.24
C ILE A 290 -7.04 2.06 6.08
N PHE A 291 -7.45 1.19 5.16
CA PHE A 291 -6.64 0.78 4.01
C PHE A 291 -6.82 1.68 2.77
N ARG A 292 -7.71 2.66 2.80
CA ARG A 292 -8.10 3.51 1.66
C ARG A 292 -8.58 2.68 0.46
N VAL A 293 -9.31 1.61 0.72
CA VAL A 293 -9.91 0.76 -0.33
C VAL A 293 -11.37 1.16 -0.50
N PRO A 294 -11.81 1.50 -1.72
CA PRO A 294 -13.22 1.75 -1.98
C PRO A 294 -14.08 0.53 -1.63
N PRO A 295 -15.21 0.70 -0.92
CA PRO A 295 -16.03 -0.42 -0.46
C PRO A 295 -16.50 -1.37 -1.55
N HIS A 296 -16.73 -0.88 -2.77
CA HIS A 296 -17.14 -1.72 -3.89
C HIS A 296 -16.08 -2.79 -4.28
N LEU A 297 -14.79 -2.51 -4.09
CA LEU A 297 -13.70 -3.46 -4.36
C LEU A 297 -13.65 -4.62 -3.35
N VAL A 298 -14.27 -4.47 -2.20
CA VAL A 298 -14.44 -5.54 -1.20
C VAL A 298 -15.84 -6.14 -1.19
N GLY A 299 -16.65 -5.83 -2.23
CA GLY A 299 -17.99 -6.41 -2.40
C GLY A 299 -19.13 -5.66 -1.70
N ASN A 300 -18.90 -4.48 -1.12
CA ASN A 300 -19.97 -3.63 -0.59
C ASN A 300 -20.46 -2.67 -1.68
N LEU A 301 -21.64 -2.96 -2.25
CA LEU A 301 -22.24 -2.20 -3.35
C LEU A 301 -23.40 -1.28 -2.92
N GLU A 302 -23.64 -1.07 -1.62
CA GLU A 302 -24.82 -0.34 -1.13
C GLU A 302 -24.95 1.09 -1.69
N HIS A 303 -23.86 1.76 -2.01
CA HIS A 303 -23.83 3.12 -2.55
C HIS A 303 -23.17 3.20 -3.93
N ALA A 304 -23.05 2.07 -4.62
CA ALA A 304 -22.36 1.97 -5.90
C ALA A 304 -23.29 2.35 -7.06
N THR A 305 -22.97 3.45 -7.77
CA THR A 305 -23.52 3.77 -9.08
C THR A 305 -22.39 3.67 -10.13
N PHE A 306 -22.73 3.46 -11.41
CA PHE A 306 -21.71 3.31 -12.44
C PHE A 306 -20.72 4.48 -12.50
N SER A 307 -21.19 5.72 -12.42
CA SER A 307 -20.31 6.90 -12.42
C SER A 307 -19.43 7.00 -11.17
N ASN A 308 -19.96 6.60 -10.01
CA ASN A 308 -19.19 6.62 -8.76
C ASN A 308 -18.10 5.55 -8.76
N ILE A 309 -18.36 4.37 -9.33
CA ILE A 309 -17.37 3.27 -9.40
C ILE A 309 -16.17 3.69 -10.25
N GLU A 310 -16.39 4.34 -11.39
CA GLU A 310 -15.29 4.80 -12.25
C GLU A 310 -14.41 5.84 -11.53
N HIS A 311 -15.02 6.87 -10.93
CA HIS A 311 -14.29 7.86 -10.14
C HIS A 311 -13.55 7.24 -8.94
N GLN A 312 -14.18 6.33 -8.21
CA GLN A 312 -13.55 5.63 -7.09
C GLN A 312 -12.39 4.72 -7.54
N SER A 313 -12.46 4.15 -8.74
CA SER A 313 -11.36 3.35 -9.29
C SER A 313 -10.15 4.21 -9.63
N ILE A 314 -10.37 5.41 -10.18
CA ILE A 314 -9.31 6.39 -10.41
C ILE A 314 -8.74 6.89 -9.08
N ASP A 315 -9.59 7.22 -8.11
CA ASP A 315 -9.16 7.62 -6.78
C ASP A 315 -8.33 6.54 -6.09
N PHE A 316 -8.72 5.28 -6.20
CA PHE A 316 -7.96 4.15 -5.69
C PHE A 316 -6.57 4.05 -6.35
N ALA A 317 -6.50 4.19 -7.68
CA ALA A 317 -5.23 4.18 -8.39
C ALA A 317 -4.30 5.32 -7.94
N VAL A 318 -4.83 6.56 -7.84
CA VAL A 318 -4.05 7.76 -7.55
C VAL A 318 -3.71 7.89 -6.06
N HIS A 319 -4.67 7.64 -5.18
CA HIS A 319 -4.54 7.93 -3.76
C HIS A 319 -4.16 6.74 -2.89
N THR A 320 -4.38 5.51 -3.38
CA THR A 320 -4.00 4.29 -2.65
C THR A 320 -2.81 3.59 -3.28
N ILE A 321 -2.89 3.26 -4.56
CA ILE A 321 -1.84 2.45 -5.21
C ILE A 321 -0.57 3.26 -5.48
N ARG A 322 -0.67 4.42 -6.13
CA ARG A 322 0.50 5.23 -6.51
C ARG A 322 1.44 5.55 -5.34
N PRO A 323 0.98 5.95 -4.14
CA PRO A 323 1.88 6.19 -3.01
C PRO A 323 2.71 4.95 -2.62
N TRP A 324 2.13 3.74 -2.72
CA TRP A 324 2.86 2.50 -2.48
C TRP A 324 3.91 2.25 -3.55
N LEU A 325 3.57 2.48 -4.84
CA LEU A 325 4.52 2.30 -5.94
C LEU A 325 5.73 3.21 -5.77
N VAL A 326 5.52 4.51 -5.54
CA VAL A 326 6.60 5.49 -5.34
C VAL A 326 7.50 5.09 -4.17
N ARG A 327 6.92 4.63 -3.06
CA ARG A 327 7.66 4.17 -1.88
C ARG A 327 8.54 2.97 -2.21
N ILE A 328 8.00 1.99 -2.93
CA ILE A 328 8.71 0.77 -3.34
C ILE A 328 9.84 1.13 -4.32
N GLU A 329 9.54 1.91 -5.37
CA GLU A 329 10.50 2.37 -6.36
C GLU A 329 11.69 3.08 -5.73
N GLN A 330 11.44 4.06 -4.86
CA GLN A 330 12.49 4.80 -4.19
C GLN A 330 13.34 3.92 -3.27
N SER A 331 12.72 2.99 -2.55
CA SER A 331 13.45 2.06 -1.68
C SER A 331 14.32 1.09 -2.50
N MET A 332 13.78 0.55 -3.61
CA MET A 332 14.54 -0.31 -4.52
C MET A 332 15.69 0.47 -5.19
N ASN A 333 15.43 1.68 -5.68
CA ASN A 333 16.44 2.53 -6.30
C ASN A 333 17.59 2.85 -5.33
N ARG A 334 17.28 3.02 -4.07
CA ARG A 334 18.28 3.26 -3.02
C ARG A 334 19.12 2.02 -2.71
N ALA A 335 18.50 0.83 -2.63
CA ALA A 335 19.11 -0.37 -2.10
C ALA A 335 19.78 -1.28 -3.14
N LEU A 336 19.24 -1.33 -4.37
CA LEU A 336 19.62 -2.33 -5.36
C LEU A 336 20.74 -1.86 -6.30
N PHE A 337 20.80 -0.57 -6.61
CA PHE A 337 21.82 -0.01 -7.50
C PHE A 337 23.09 0.39 -6.74
N THR A 338 24.21 0.21 -7.39
CA THR A 338 25.50 0.74 -6.95
C THR A 338 25.55 2.27 -7.12
N GLU A 339 26.48 2.95 -6.43
CA GLU A 339 26.65 4.40 -6.58
C GLU A 339 26.99 4.83 -8.02
N GLN A 340 27.57 3.95 -8.83
CA GLN A 340 27.89 4.19 -10.24
C GLN A 340 26.68 4.07 -11.16
N GLU A 341 25.71 3.27 -10.77
CA GLU A 341 24.48 3.02 -11.53
C GLU A 341 23.38 4.04 -11.20
N LYS A 342 23.41 4.59 -9.97
CA LYS A 342 22.45 5.59 -9.52
C LYS A 342 22.48 6.84 -10.40
N GLY A 343 21.30 7.31 -10.78
CA GLY A 343 21.14 8.45 -11.69
C GLY A 343 21.14 8.05 -13.18
N ARG A 344 21.69 6.90 -13.54
CA ARG A 344 21.60 6.33 -14.89
C ARG A 344 20.49 5.30 -14.98
N PHE A 345 20.43 4.37 -14.02
CA PHE A 345 19.41 3.32 -13.97
C PHE A 345 18.42 3.57 -12.83
N TYR A 346 17.18 3.17 -13.04
CA TYR A 346 16.13 3.23 -12.02
C TYR A 346 15.06 2.17 -12.27
N VAL A 347 14.34 1.84 -11.21
CA VAL A 347 13.19 0.94 -11.23
C VAL A 347 11.91 1.77 -11.27
N GLN A 348 10.97 1.37 -12.11
CA GLN A 348 9.68 2.02 -12.22
C GLN A 348 8.57 1.03 -12.55
N PHE A 349 7.41 1.22 -11.91
CA PHE A 349 6.18 0.53 -12.26
C PHE A 349 5.51 1.19 -13.48
N ASN A 350 4.92 0.38 -14.33
CA ASN A 350 4.04 0.88 -15.36
C ASN A 350 2.58 0.87 -14.85
N MET A 351 2.02 2.07 -14.61
CA MET A 351 0.64 2.25 -14.17
C MET A 351 -0.38 2.33 -15.32
N ASP A 352 0.07 2.34 -16.57
CA ASP A 352 -0.82 2.57 -17.72
C ASP A 352 -1.98 1.56 -17.74
N GLY A 353 -1.70 0.29 -17.38
CA GLY A 353 -2.74 -0.76 -17.31
C GLY A 353 -3.83 -0.48 -16.29
N LEU A 354 -3.48 0.15 -15.16
CA LEU A 354 -4.44 0.48 -14.08
C LEU A 354 -5.24 1.76 -14.38
N MET A 355 -4.58 2.73 -15.03
CA MET A 355 -5.21 4.00 -15.42
C MET A 355 -6.02 3.90 -16.72
N ARG A 356 -5.84 2.81 -17.45
CA ARG A 356 -6.61 2.52 -18.66
C ARG A 356 -8.03 2.19 -18.25
N GLY A 357 -8.95 3.11 -18.48
CA GLY A 357 -10.38 2.90 -18.38
C GLY A 357 -10.86 1.70 -19.21
N ASP A 358 -12.15 1.61 -19.43
CA ASP A 358 -12.69 0.58 -20.32
C ASP A 358 -12.02 0.58 -21.70
N TYR A 359 -12.23 -0.46 -22.47
CA TYR A 359 -11.69 -0.61 -23.82
C TYR A 359 -11.99 0.60 -24.70
N LYS A 360 -13.16 1.20 -24.55
CA LYS A 360 -13.61 2.35 -25.33
C LYS A 360 -12.77 3.60 -25.04
N SER A 361 -12.62 3.97 -23.76
CA SER A 361 -11.82 5.12 -23.33
C SER A 361 -10.36 4.98 -23.76
N ARG A 362 -9.81 3.76 -23.71
CA ARG A 362 -8.45 3.46 -24.18
C ARG A 362 -8.31 3.67 -25.69
N MET A 363 -9.24 3.14 -26.48
CA MET A 363 -9.21 3.32 -27.95
C MET A 363 -9.40 4.78 -28.35
N GLU A 364 -10.24 5.52 -27.65
CA GLU A 364 -10.40 6.97 -27.84
C GLU A 364 -9.09 7.71 -27.52
N GLY A 365 -8.41 7.36 -26.42
CA GLY A 365 -7.09 7.91 -26.07
C GLY A 365 -6.03 7.64 -27.13
N TYR A 366 -5.96 6.43 -27.68
CA TYR A 366 -5.06 6.08 -28.78
C TYR A 366 -5.38 6.86 -30.06
N ALA A 367 -6.67 7.00 -30.38
CA ALA A 367 -7.08 7.79 -31.54
C ALA A 367 -6.63 9.24 -31.41
N ILE A 368 -6.80 9.85 -30.25
CA ILE A 368 -6.34 11.23 -29.94
C ILE A 368 -4.82 11.34 -30.04
N ALA A 369 -4.08 10.41 -29.41
CA ALA A 369 -2.62 10.42 -29.42
C ALA A 369 -2.05 10.29 -30.85
N ARG A 370 -2.63 9.40 -31.66
CA ARG A 370 -2.24 9.23 -33.06
C ARG A 370 -2.56 10.43 -33.93
N GLN A 371 -3.74 11.03 -33.77
CA GLN A 371 -4.16 12.21 -34.53
C GLN A 371 -3.33 13.44 -34.22
N ASN A 372 -2.77 13.55 -33.01
CA ASN A 372 -1.94 14.66 -32.56
C ASN A 372 -0.44 14.39 -32.74
N GLY A 373 -0.04 13.26 -33.31
CA GLY A 373 1.35 12.96 -33.58
C GLY A 373 2.17 12.56 -32.34
N TRP A 374 1.53 12.16 -31.24
CA TRP A 374 2.22 11.74 -30.02
C TRP A 374 2.62 10.26 -30.06
N MET A 375 1.87 9.44 -30.82
CA MET A 375 2.11 7.99 -30.91
C MET A 375 2.05 7.53 -32.36
N SER A 376 2.96 6.63 -32.71
CA SER A 376 2.93 5.87 -33.96
C SER A 376 1.97 4.68 -33.87
N ALA A 377 1.75 3.98 -34.99
CA ALA A 377 0.99 2.73 -34.97
C ALA A 377 1.72 1.66 -34.15
N ASN A 378 3.04 1.59 -34.26
CA ASN A 378 3.84 0.63 -33.54
C ASN A 378 3.88 0.88 -32.05
N ASP A 379 3.88 2.13 -31.58
CA ASP A 379 3.74 2.44 -30.14
C ASP A 379 2.45 1.89 -29.57
N ILE A 380 1.31 2.07 -30.28
CA ILE A 380 0.00 1.55 -29.88
C ILE A 380 0.01 0.01 -29.90
N ARG A 381 0.58 -0.60 -30.97
CA ARG A 381 0.67 -2.06 -31.08
C ARG A 381 1.54 -2.68 -29.99
N ALA A 382 2.64 -2.03 -29.64
CA ALA A 382 3.49 -2.44 -28.51
C ALA A 382 2.74 -2.40 -27.17
N LEU A 383 1.91 -1.37 -26.96
CA LEU A 383 1.06 -1.28 -25.78
C LEU A 383 -0.04 -2.35 -25.72
N GLU A 384 -0.50 -2.83 -26.88
CA GLU A 384 -1.52 -3.88 -27.00
C GLU A 384 -0.89 -5.29 -27.22
N ASN A 385 0.44 -5.40 -27.04
CA ASN A 385 1.20 -6.64 -27.23
C ASN A 385 0.99 -7.28 -28.61
N GLN A 386 0.94 -6.45 -29.65
CA GLN A 386 0.82 -6.86 -31.04
C GLN A 386 2.15 -6.71 -31.79
N ASN A 387 2.38 -7.55 -32.80
CA ASN A 387 3.59 -7.46 -33.62
C ASN A 387 3.68 -6.10 -34.34
N PRO A 388 4.87 -5.50 -34.47
CA PRO A 388 5.04 -4.23 -35.15
C PRO A 388 4.73 -4.35 -36.65
N ILE A 389 4.30 -3.25 -37.26
CA ILE A 389 4.21 -3.06 -38.70
C ILE A 389 5.59 -2.65 -39.20
N PRO A 390 6.08 -3.15 -40.35
CA PRO A 390 7.35 -2.70 -40.93
C PRO A 390 7.41 -1.18 -41.08
N ALA A 391 8.62 -0.59 -40.90
CA ALA A 391 8.81 0.86 -41.02
C ALA A 391 8.48 1.35 -42.44
N GLU A 392 8.76 0.53 -43.46
CA GLU A 392 8.42 0.79 -44.88
C GLU A 392 6.91 0.91 -45.12
N ASP A 393 6.10 0.24 -44.29
CA ASP A 393 4.63 0.33 -44.32
C ASP A 393 4.09 1.42 -43.40
N GLY A 394 4.96 2.29 -42.86
CA GLY A 394 4.60 3.45 -42.03
C GLY A 394 4.23 3.10 -40.59
N GLY A 395 4.68 1.96 -40.07
CA GLY A 395 4.43 1.53 -38.69
C GLY A 395 4.87 2.55 -37.65
N ASP A 396 6.04 3.18 -37.85
CA ASP A 396 6.63 4.16 -36.96
C ASP A 396 6.31 5.62 -37.32
N ALA A 397 5.48 5.84 -38.39
CA ALA A 397 5.14 7.17 -38.85
C ALA A 397 4.22 7.88 -37.85
N LEU A 398 4.61 9.08 -37.43
CA LEU A 398 3.78 9.99 -36.67
C LEU A 398 2.86 10.76 -37.63
N LEU A 399 1.58 10.79 -37.34
CA LEU A 399 0.56 11.48 -38.14
C LEU A 399 0.11 12.73 -37.40
N VAL A 400 -0.01 13.84 -38.14
CA VAL A 400 -0.63 15.06 -37.62
C VAL A 400 -1.81 15.44 -38.50
N ASN A 401 -2.82 16.07 -37.93
CA ASN A 401 -3.94 16.60 -38.69
C ASN A 401 -3.43 17.74 -39.58
N GLY A 402 -3.57 17.59 -40.90
CA GLY A 402 -3.11 18.59 -41.89
C GLY A 402 -3.77 19.97 -41.78
N ASN A 403 -4.83 20.07 -40.99
CA ASN A 403 -5.48 21.38 -40.73
C ASN A 403 -4.81 22.15 -39.57
N MET A 404 -3.80 21.57 -38.88
CA MET A 404 -3.03 22.29 -37.88
C MET A 404 -1.88 23.02 -38.54
N ILE A 405 -1.80 24.35 -38.30
CA ILE A 405 -0.70 25.20 -38.75
C ILE A 405 0.07 25.73 -37.54
N LEU A 406 1.35 25.91 -37.71
CA LEU A 406 2.19 26.53 -36.65
C LEU A 406 1.62 27.93 -36.30
N VAL A 407 1.56 28.25 -35.01
CA VAL A 407 1.10 29.55 -34.52
C VAL A 407 1.90 30.70 -35.17
N THR A 408 3.20 30.48 -35.36
CA THR A 408 4.07 31.42 -36.07
C THR A 408 3.68 31.63 -37.52
N SER A 409 3.31 30.58 -38.26
CA SER A 409 2.84 30.64 -39.64
C SER A 409 1.46 31.35 -39.74
N ALA A 410 0.56 31.06 -38.77
CA ALA A 410 -0.73 31.73 -38.67
C ALA A 410 -0.60 33.24 -38.37
N MET A 411 0.40 33.65 -37.61
CA MET A 411 0.71 35.06 -37.33
C MET A 411 1.32 35.76 -38.56
N GLN A 412 2.19 35.06 -39.30
CA GLN A 412 2.78 35.58 -40.53
C GLN A 412 1.75 35.78 -41.62
N SER A 413 0.87 34.81 -41.86
CA SER A 413 -0.21 34.93 -42.83
C SER A 413 -1.18 36.07 -42.50
N ARG A 414 -1.51 36.28 -41.22
CA ARG A 414 -2.31 37.46 -40.80
C ARG A 414 -1.60 38.78 -40.97
N ALA A 415 -0.31 38.82 -40.75
CA ALA A 415 0.49 40.06 -40.99
C ALA A 415 0.58 40.37 -42.49
N GLU A 416 0.74 39.37 -43.36
CA GLU A 416 0.74 39.53 -44.81
C GLU A 416 -0.64 39.95 -45.37
N ASP A 417 -1.73 39.38 -44.82
CA ASP A 417 -3.09 39.81 -45.22
C ASP A 417 -3.44 41.21 -44.75
N ALA A 418 -2.97 41.62 -43.57
CA ALA A 418 -3.11 43.00 -43.09
C ALA A 418 -2.33 43.99 -43.97
N THR A 419 -1.13 43.61 -44.42
CA THR A 419 -0.29 44.48 -45.32
C THR A 419 -0.89 44.56 -46.72
N ARG A 420 -1.48 43.46 -47.21
CA ARG A 420 -2.20 43.47 -48.51
C ARG A 420 -3.49 44.28 -48.49
N SER A 421 -4.18 44.37 -47.38
CA SER A 421 -5.40 45.18 -47.24
C SER A 421 -5.12 46.66 -47.21
N THR A 422 -4.02 47.07 -46.61
CA THR A 422 -3.59 48.50 -46.57
C THR A 422 -3.10 48.99 -47.92
N THR A 423 -2.42 48.14 -48.70
CA THR A 423 -1.94 48.52 -50.08
C THR A 423 -3.08 48.64 -51.09
N LYS A 424 -4.21 47.93 -50.90
CA LYS A 424 -5.41 48.06 -51.77
C LYS A 424 -6.25 49.31 -51.49
N THR A 425 -6.11 49.92 -50.33
CA THR A 425 -6.87 51.11 -49.93
C THR A 425 -6.20 52.40 -50.44
N ASP A 426 -4.88 52.39 -50.61
CA ASP A 426 -4.15 53.52 -51.11
C ASP A 426 -4.25 53.71 -52.65
N ASN A 427 -4.44 52.63 -53.41
CA ASN A 427 -4.63 52.71 -54.88
C ASN A 427 -6.06 53.10 -55.32
N ARG A 428 -7.01 53.34 -54.39
CA ARG A 428 -8.36 53.84 -54.71
C ARG A 428 -8.55 55.35 -54.42
N LYS A 429 -7.53 56.08 -53.95
CA LYS A 429 -7.60 57.50 -53.66
C LYS A 429 -6.80 58.39 -54.66
N GLY A 430 -6.26 57.82 -55.75
CA GLY A 430 -5.46 58.51 -56.73
C GLY A 430 -5.99 58.28 -58.17
N GLY A 431 -7.34 58.33 -58.35
CA GLY A 431 -7.95 58.32 -59.67
C GLY A 431 -9.05 59.39 -59.80
#